data_dcdbe2ec97b007c8e0892312853c9529
#
_entry.id   dcdbe2ec97b007c8e0892312853c9529
#
_cell.length_a   1.000
_cell.length_b   1.000
_cell.length_c   1.000
_cell.angle_alpha   90.00
_cell.angle_beta   90.00
_cell.angle_gamma   90.00
#
_symmetry.space_group_name_H-M   'P 1'
#
loop_
_entity.id
_entity.type
_entity.pdbx_description
1 polymer ?
#
loop_
_entity_poly.entity_id
_entity_poly.type
_entity_poly.pdbx_seq_one_letter_code
_entity_poly.pdbx_strand_id
1 'polypeptide(L)'
;MFQRLKRYLDSIRARDPAPRSRLEILLYPGVWALGYHRLAHALFRRRFFFLARLVNHWSRWMTGIDIHPGATIGRNFFIDHGFVVIGETATIGDNVTIYQCVTLGGTSPDNGVGGKRHPTLSDGVIIGSGAQVLGPITIGERARIGANAVVTKDVSPGAVMVGIPAKPTLVEAATWQKDFVPYGTPCSELFDPASQKLELMRCEIETLRKRLDAMIAERDAEAERRDRA
;
A
#
# COMPACT_ATOMS: atom_id res chain seq x y z
N MET A 1 -12.89 25.12 -14.69
CA MET A 1 -12.21 24.92 -13.39
C MET A 1 -13.16 24.32 -12.35
N PHE A 2 -14.32 24.93 -12.08
CA PHE A 2 -15.31 24.49 -11.10
C PHE A 2 -15.80 23.05 -11.28
N GLN A 3 -16.07 22.59 -12.51
CA GLN A 3 -16.52 21.20 -12.76
C GLN A 3 -15.46 20.15 -12.42
N ARG A 4 -14.16 20.47 -12.58
CA ARG A 4 -13.05 19.56 -12.20
C ARG A 4 -12.95 19.44 -10.67
N LEU A 5 -13.05 20.58 -9.96
CA LEU A 5 -13.05 20.58 -8.49
C LEU A 5 -14.27 19.81 -7.96
N LYS A 6 -15.47 20.07 -8.50
CA LYS A 6 -16.68 19.34 -8.11
C LYS A 6 -16.48 17.81 -8.25
N ARG A 7 -16.02 17.35 -9.43
CA ARG A 7 -15.77 15.92 -9.67
C ARG A 7 -14.73 15.34 -8.69
N TYR A 8 -13.68 16.09 -8.38
CA TYR A 8 -12.70 15.69 -7.39
C TYR A 8 -13.30 15.53 -5.99
N LEU A 9 -14.07 16.50 -5.53
CA LEU A 9 -14.75 16.43 -4.22
C LEU A 9 -15.76 15.26 -4.18
N ASP A 10 -16.51 15.04 -5.27
CA ASP A 10 -17.43 13.91 -5.38
C ASP A 10 -16.69 12.56 -5.35
N SER A 11 -15.49 12.50 -5.93
CA SER A 11 -14.65 11.29 -5.88
C SER A 11 -14.11 10.98 -4.48
N ILE A 12 -13.86 12.01 -3.66
CA ILE A 12 -13.51 11.82 -2.24
C ILE A 12 -14.72 11.31 -1.47
N ARG A 13 -15.88 11.95 -1.63
CA ARG A 13 -17.11 11.54 -0.95
C ARG A 13 -17.52 10.10 -1.26
N ALA A 14 -17.21 9.60 -2.46
CA ALA A 14 -17.47 8.21 -2.82
C ALA A 14 -16.54 7.22 -2.12
N ARG A 15 -15.40 7.67 -1.58
CA ARG A 15 -14.37 6.85 -0.90
C ARG A 15 -14.32 7.06 0.60
N ASP A 16 -14.89 8.15 1.09
CA ASP A 16 -14.96 8.50 2.51
C ASP A 16 -16.40 8.87 2.85
N PRO A 17 -17.10 8.08 3.67
CA PRO A 17 -18.48 8.33 4.09
C PRO A 17 -18.60 9.40 5.18
N ALA A 18 -17.49 9.84 5.80
CA ALA A 18 -17.53 10.75 6.94
C ALA A 18 -18.04 12.17 6.62
N PRO A 19 -17.66 12.81 5.49
CA PRO A 19 -18.04 14.20 5.25
C PRO A 19 -19.53 14.32 4.88
N ARG A 20 -20.25 15.20 5.57
CA ARG A 20 -21.68 15.48 5.33
C ARG A 20 -21.88 16.39 4.14
N SER A 21 -20.87 17.18 3.78
CA SER A 21 -20.93 18.17 2.70
C SER A 21 -19.62 18.27 1.93
N ARG A 22 -19.66 18.81 0.69
CA ARG A 22 -18.46 19.14 -0.06
C ARG A 22 -17.60 20.22 0.61
N LEU A 23 -18.21 21.08 1.43
CA LEU A 23 -17.47 22.13 2.15
C LEU A 23 -16.58 21.52 3.24
N GLU A 24 -17.03 20.46 3.91
CA GLU A 24 -16.20 19.73 4.88
C GLU A 24 -14.96 19.12 4.22
N ILE A 25 -15.11 18.55 3.01
CA ILE A 25 -13.98 17.99 2.26
C ILE A 25 -12.93 19.06 1.93
N LEU A 26 -13.34 20.31 1.71
CA LEU A 26 -12.38 21.41 1.49
C LEU A 26 -11.49 21.68 2.70
N LEU A 27 -11.84 21.22 3.89
CA LEU A 27 -11.02 21.32 5.10
C LEU A 27 -9.99 20.19 5.22
N TYR A 28 -10.07 19.17 4.36
CA TYR A 28 -9.14 18.05 4.42
C TYR A 28 -7.72 18.50 4.06
N PRO A 29 -6.72 18.15 4.87
CA PRO A 29 -5.33 18.57 4.63
C PRO A 29 -4.80 18.06 3.28
N GLY A 30 -5.23 16.87 2.82
CA GLY A 30 -4.87 16.33 1.51
C GLY A 30 -5.31 17.20 0.34
N VAL A 31 -6.47 17.86 0.43
CA VAL A 31 -6.97 18.78 -0.62
C VAL A 31 -6.04 19.99 -0.76
N TRP A 32 -5.63 20.56 0.37
CA TRP A 32 -4.71 21.70 0.40
C TRP A 32 -3.32 21.32 -0.05
N ALA A 33 -2.79 20.19 0.43
CA ALA A 33 -1.49 19.67 0.02
C ALA A 33 -1.38 19.50 -1.50
N LEU A 34 -2.44 18.96 -2.14
CA LEU A 34 -2.49 18.83 -3.60
C LEU A 34 -2.59 20.17 -4.32
N GLY A 35 -3.30 21.13 -3.73
CA GLY A 35 -3.32 22.50 -4.26
C GLY A 35 -1.93 23.14 -4.29
N TYR A 36 -1.22 23.10 -3.17
CA TYR A 36 0.15 23.57 -3.04
C TYR A 36 1.11 22.78 -3.95
N HIS A 37 0.99 21.46 -4.01
CA HIS A 37 1.81 20.63 -4.87
C HIS A 37 1.69 21.04 -6.35
N ARG A 38 0.49 21.29 -6.85
CA ARG A 38 0.32 21.75 -8.25
C ARG A 38 1.08 23.04 -8.55
N LEU A 39 1.07 23.99 -7.61
CA LEU A 39 1.85 25.21 -7.73
C LEU A 39 3.36 24.92 -7.66
N ALA A 40 3.80 24.15 -6.67
CA ALA A 40 5.19 23.77 -6.49
C ALA A 40 5.73 23.00 -7.71
N HIS A 41 4.95 22.06 -8.25
CA HIS A 41 5.29 21.27 -9.43
C HIS A 41 5.41 22.16 -10.69
N ALA A 42 4.53 23.15 -10.86
CA ALA A 42 4.61 24.09 -11.98
C ALA A 42 5.89 24.97 -11.92
N LEU A 43 6.29 25.39 -10.71
CA LEU A 43 7.54 26.10 -10.48
C LEU A 43 8.75 25.20 -10.73
N PHE A 44 8.71 23.95 -10.24
CA PHE A 44 9.76 22.96 -10.42
C PHE A 44 10.00 22.65 -11.91
N ARG A 45 8.97 22.46 -12.68
CA ARG A 45 9.07 22.25 -14.14
C ARG A 45 9.66 23.45 -14.89
N ARG A 46 9.50 24.67 -14.35
CA ARG A 46 10.12 25.91 -14.87
C ARG A 46 11.52 26.16 -14.31
N ARG A 47 12.08 25.19 -13.58
CA ARG A 47 13.41 25.27 -12.94
C ARG A 47 13.53 26.31 -11.81
N PHE A 48 12.42 26.81 -11.27
CA PHE A 48 12.41 27.65 -10.07
C PHE A 48 12.46 26.76 -8.81
N PHE A 49 13.54 25.99 -8.66
CA PHE A 49 13.66 24.93 -7.65
C PHE A 49 13.53 25.44 -6.21
N PHE A 50 14.17 26.58 -5.91
CA PHE A 50 14.08 27.17 -4.58
C PHE A 50 12.63 27.56 -4.22
N LEU A 51 11.94 28.27 -5.12
CA LEU A 51 10.53 28.65 -4.91
C LEU A 51 9.61 27.44 -4.82
N ALA A 52 9.85 26.40 -5.63
CA ALA A 52 9.10 25.16 -5.56
C ALA A 52 9.26 24.49 -4.18
N ARG A 53 10.47 24.47 -3.63
CA ARG A 53 10.74 23.94 -2.28
C ARG A 53 10.17 24.81 -1.18
N LEU A 54 10.17 26.13 -1.34
CA LEU A 54 9.55 27.04 -0.39
C LEU A 54 8.03 26.79 -0.28
N VAL A 55 7.34 26.62 -1.43
CA VAL A 55 5.92 26.28 -1.46
C VAL A 55 5.67 24.90 -0.84
N ASN A 56 6.52 23.92 -1.13
CA ASN A 56 6.43 22.58 -0.52
C ASN A 56 6.62 22.64 1.01
N HIS A 57 7.63 23.40 1.48
CA HIS A 57 7.87 23.55 2.92
C HIS A 57 6.68 24.19 3.63
N TRP A 58 6.10 25.23 3.05
CA TRP A 58 4.88 25.88 3.54
C TRP A 58 3.70 24.89 3.58
N SER A 59 3.50 24.13 2.50
CA SER A 59 2.48 23.08 2.44
C SER A 59 2.62 22.06 3.57
N ARG A 60 3.84 21.55 3.78
CA ARG A 60 4.15 20.61 4.86
C ARG A 60 3.82 21.17 6.24
N TRP A 61 4.21 22.42 6.48
CA TRP A 61 3.91 23.10 7.75
C TRP A 61 2.40 23.23 8.00
N MET A 62 1.63 23.58 6.96
CA MET A 62 0.19 23.76 7.06
C MET A 62 -0.61 22.45 7.13
N THR A 63 -0.15 21.40 6.47
CA THR A 63 -0.95 20.18 6.22
C THR A 63 -0.36 18.92 6.87
N GLY A 64 0.88 18.95 7.33
CA GLY A 64 1.62 17.77 7.77
C GLY A 64 1.96 16.79 6.63
N ILE A 65 1.76 17.17 5.35
CA ILE A 65 1.98 16.32 4.18
C ILE A 65 3.15 16.84 3.38
N ASP A 66 4.15 16.00 3.12
CA ASP A 66 5.34 16.32 2.36
C ASP A 66 5.29 15.69 0.96
N ILE A 67 4.92 16.46 -0.06
CA ILE A 67 4.93 16.02 -1.45
C ILE A 67 6.05 16.75 -2.18
N HIS A 68 7.11 16.03 -2.58
CA HIS A 68 8.20 16.66 -3.33
C HIS A 68 7.69 17.30 -4.62
N PRO A 69 8.13 18.51 -4.96
CA PRO A 69 7.67 19.21 -6.18
C PRO A 69 7.89 18.45 -7.50
N GLY A 70 8.87 17.54 -7.54
CA GLY A 70 9.15 16.68 -8.69
C GLY A 70 8.18 15.52 -8.89
N ALA A 71 7.43 15.14 -7.87
CA ALA A 71 6.47 14.02 -7.97
C ALA A 71 5.40 14.28 -9.04
N THR A 72 5.01 13.22 -9.77
CA THR A 72 3.94 13.28 -10.77
C THR A 72 2.69 12.63 -10.20
N ILE A 73 1.57 13.36 -10.22
CA ILE A 73 0.31 12.92 -9.60
C ILE A 73 -0.83 13.01 -10.62
N GLY A 74 -1.52 11.89 -10.80
CA GLY A 74 -2.69 11.75 -11.67
C GLY A 74 -3.95 12.40 -11.10
N ARG A 75 -5.10 12.01 -11.66
CA ARG A 75 -6.41 12.57 -11.31
C ARG A 75 -7.02 11.83 -10.12
N ASN A 76 -7.87 12.55 -9.37
CA ASN A 76 -8.65 12.00 -8.26
C ASN A 76 -7.80 11.30 -7.18
N PHE A 77 -6.56 11.72 -7.03
CA PHE A 77 -5.71 11.26 -5.95
C PHE A 77 -6.27 11.73 -4.61
N PHE A 78 -6.42 10.81 -3.67
CA PHE A 78 -6.96 11.09 -2.34
C PHE A 78 -5.95 10.73 -1.26
N ILE A 79 -5.63 11.69 -0.40
CA ILE A 79 -4.86 11.50 0.84
C ILE A 79 -5.83 11.66 1.98
N ASP A 80 -6.06 10.57 2.70
CA ASP A 80 -6.91 10.57 3.88
C ASP A 80 -6.05 10.87 5.12
N HIS A 81 -6.51 11.83 5.93
CA HIS A 81 -5.84 12.40 7.09
C HIS A 81 -4.54 13.16 6.71
N GLY A 82 -3.34 12.61 6.97
CA GLY A 82 -2.10 13.35 6.72
C GLY A 82 -0.82 12.60 7.08
N PHE A 83 0.26 13.35 7.35
CA PHE A 83 1.60 12.83 7.67
C PHE A 83 2.17 11.87 6.61
N VAL A 84 1.81 12.10 5.35
CA VAL A 84 2.27 11.34 4.18
C VAL A 84 3.55 11.97 3.63
N VAL A 85 4.48 11.13 3.17
CA VAL A 85 5.71 11.55 2.50
C VAL A 85 5.74 10.97 1.09
N ILE A 86 5.88 11.82 0.07
CA ILE A 86 5.97 11.43 -1.34
C ILE A 86 7.26 11.98 -1.94
N GLY A 87 8.17 11.08 -2.31
CA GLY A 87 9.50 11.42 -2.81
C GLY A 87 9.51 11.97 -4.23
N GLU A 88 10.63 12.56 -4.63
CA GLU A 88 10.83 13.35 -5.85
C GLU A 88 10.41 12.64 -7.14
N THR A 89 10.82 11.39 -7.33
CA THR A 89 10.57 10.65 -8.56
C THR A 89 9.37 9.71 -8.48
N ALA A 90 8.52 9.88 -7.44
CA ALA A 90 7.29 9.13 -7.33
C ALA A 90 6.33 9.46 -8.48
N THR A 91 5.65 8.44 -8.98
CA THR A 91 4.62 8.57 -10.01
C THR A 91 3.34 7.94 -9.48
N ILE A 92 2.25 8.68 -9.47
CA ILE A 92 0.96 8.25 -8.94
C ILE A 92 -0.06 8.36 -10.05
N GLY A 93 -0.73 7.25 -10.36
CA GLY A 93 -1.79 7.15 -11.35
C GLY A 93 -3.10 7.81 -10.93
N ASP A 94 -4.15 7.51 -11.67
CA ASP A 94 -5.49 8.03 -11.43
C ASP A 94 -6.23 7.24 -10.32
N ASN A 95 -7.13 7.91 -9.58
CA ASN A 95 -8.01 7.30 -8.56
C ASN A 95 -7.27 6.55 -7.43
N VAL A 96 -6.03 6.88 -7.16
CA VAL A 96 -5.24 6.31 -6.06
C VAL A 96 -5.70 6.88 -4.72
N THR A 97 -5.72 6.03 -3.69
CA THR A 97 -6.01 6.40 -2.29
C THR A 97 -4.83 6.06 -1.40
N ILE A 98 -4.39 7.01 -0.59
CA ILE A 98 -3.33 6.82 0.40
C ILE A 98 -3.84 7.26 1.77
N TYR A 99 -3.68 6.40 2.76
CA TYR A 99 -4.01 6.71 4.14
C TYR A 99 -2.85 7.38 4.87
N GLN A 100 -3.09 7.80 6.10
CA GLN A 100 -2.13 8.54 6.91
C GLN A 100 -0.81 7.77 7.12
N CYS A 101 0.26 8.53 7.36
CA CYS A 101 1.61 8.04 7.70
C CYS A 101 2.26 7.15 6.62
N VAL A 102 1.75 7.15 5.39
CA VAL A 102 2.35 6.42 4.25
C VAL A 102 3.60 7.13 3.77
N THR A 103 4.64 6.35 3.45
CA THR A 103 5.85 6.84 2.80
C THR A 103 6.03 6.20 1.42
N LEU A 104 6.14 7.01 0.38
CA LEU A 104 6.62 6.63 -0.94
C LEU A 104 8.08 7.08 -1.06
N GLY A 105 9.01 6.23 -0.61
CA GLY A 105 10.42 6.56 -0.38
C GLY A 105 11.40 5.86 -1.31
N GLY A 106 12.67 6.25 -1.20
CA GLY A 106 13.80 5.50 -1.78
C GLY A 106 14.33 4.45 -0.80
N THR A 107 15.12 3.49 -1.29
CA THR A 107 15.75 2.45 -0.46
C THR A 107 17.20 2.77 -0.09
N SER A 108 17.90 3.57 -0.90
CA SER A 108 19.30 3.93 -0.66
C SER A 108 19.57 5.37 -1.09
N PRO A 109 20.36 6.13 -0.31
CA PRO A 109 20.83 7.46 -0.72
C PRO A 109 21.77 7.39 -1.93
N ASP A 110 22.44 6.24 -2.17
CA ASP A 110 23.47 6.04 -3.17
C ASP A 110 22.94 5.58 -4.54
N ASN A 111 21.62 5.41 -4.70
CA ASN A 111 20.99 5.02 -5.98
C ASN A 111 21.08 6.10 -7.07
N GLY A 112 22.20 6.79 -7.09
CA GLY A 112 22.60 7.69 -8.17
C GLY A 112 21.86 9.01 -8.22
N VAL A 113 22.60 10.03 -8.48
CA VAL A 113 22.08 11.36 -8.81
C VAL A 113 21.31 11.25 -10.13
N GLY A 114 19.99 11.43 -10.12
CA GLY A 114 19.17 11.66 -11.30
C GLY A 114 18.34 10.50 -11.84
N GLY A 115 18.33 9.31 -11.20
CA GLY A 115 17.52 8.16 -11.62
C GLY A 115 16.16 8.05 -10.90
N LYS A 116 15.28 7.16 -11.41
CA LYS A 116 14.06 6.73 -10.73
C LYS A 116 14.44 6.00 -9.43
N ARG A 117 14.02 6.53 -8.27
CA ARG A 117 14.33 5.96 -6.94
C ARG A 117 13.12 5.83 -6.03
N HIS A 118 11.97 6.31 -6.46
CA HIS A 118 10.70 6.26 -5.73
C HIS A 118 9.67 5.47 -6.51
N PRO A 119 8.64 4.92 -5.84
CA PRO A 119 7.68 4.01 -6.45
C PRO A 119 6.81 4.66 -7.53
N THR A 120 6.28 3.78 -8.38
CA THR A 120 5.19 4.07 -9.30
C THR A 120 3.93 3.35 -8.82
N LEU A 121 2.87 4.09 -8.55
CA LEU A 121 1.55 3.55 -8.26
C LEU A 121 0.69 3.64 -9.51
N SER A 122 0.18 2.50 -9.99
CA SER A 122 -0.78 2.44 -11.10
C SER A 122 -2.16 2.93 -10.65
N ASP A 123 -3.13 2.94 -11.59
CA ASP A 123 -4.47 3.43 -11.33
C ASP A 123 -5.22 2.58 -10.28
N GLY A 124 -6.01 3.25 -9.46
CA GLY A 124 -6.89 2.62 -8.48
C GLY A 124 -6.18 1.92 -7.30
N VAL A 125 -4.88 2.12 -7.14
CA VAL A 125 -4.12 1.56 -6.01
C VAL A 125 -4.60 2.15 -4.69
N ILE A 126 -4.64 1.31 -3.65
CA ILE A 126 -4.95 1.72 -2.27
C ILE A 126 -3.78 1.37 -1.36
N ILE A 127 -3.27 2.35 -0.63
CA ILE A 127 -2.17 2.18 0.32
C ILE A 127 -2.68 2.43 1.74
N GLY A 128 -2.67 1.37 2.56
CA GLY A 128 -3.10 1.40 3.96
C GLY A 128 -2.21 2.26 4.85
N SER A 129 -2.75 2.66 5.99
CA SER A 129 -2.10 3.55 6.94
C SER A 129 -0.73 3.05 7.40
N GLY A 130 0.26 3.94 7.48
CA GLY A 130 1.61 3.62 7.95
C GLY A 130 2.45 2.78 6.99
N ALA A 131 1.93 2.36 5.83
CA ALA A 131 2.68 1.52 4.89
C ALA A 131 3.89 2.26 4.31
N GLN A 132 4.98 1.52 4.13
CA GLN A 132 6.24 1.99 3.57
C GLN A 132 6.45 1.33 2.21
N VAL A 133 6.33 2.11 1.13
CA VAL A 133 6.56 1.64 -0.25
C VAL A 133 7.88 2.23 -0.71
N LEU A 134 8.90 1.37 -0.85
CA LEU A 134 10.28 1.82 -0.93
C LEU A 134 10.99 1.31 -2.19
N GLY A 135 11.67 2.22 -2.87
CA GLY A 135 12.46 1.93 -4.06
C GLY A 135 11.75 2.23 -5.38
N PRO A 136 12.43 2.04 -6.52
CA PRO A 136 11.89 2.30 -7.85
C PRO A 136 10.94 1.18 -8.33
N ILE A 137 10.08 0.71 -7.43
CA ILE A 137 9.15 -0.40 -7.65
C ILE A 137 7.84 0.06 -8.26
N THR A 138 7.12 -0.88 -8.87
CA THR A 138 5.79 -0.65 -9.44
C THR A 138 4.72 -1.38 -8.64
N ILE A 139 3.70 -0.65 -8.21
CA ILE A 139 2.48 -1.19 -7.62
C ILE A 139 1.43 -1.25 -8.72
N GLY A 140 1.04 -2.47 -9.09
CA GLY A 140 0.11 -2.74 -10.20
C GLY A 140 -1.29 -2.18 -9.97
N GLU A 141 -2.05 -2.08 -11.08
CA GLU A 141 -3.39 -1.51 -11.09
C GLU A 141 -4.30 -2.18 -10.05
N ARG A 142 -5.04 -1.37 -9.28
CA ARG A 142 -5.97 -1.84 -8.24
C ARG A 142 -5.36 -2.73 -7.15
N ALA A 143 -4.04 -2.81 -7.07
CA ALA A 143 -3.39 -3.48 -5.94
C ALA A 143 -3.69 -2.76 -4.61
N ARG A 144 -3.64 -3.52 -3.53
CA ARG A 144 -3.89 -3.04 -2.16
C ARG A 144 -2.70 -3.35 -1.27
N ILE A 145 -2.23 -2.34 -0.58
CA ILE A 145 -1.17 -2.47 0.42
C ILE A 145 -1.80 -2.30 1.80
N GLY A 146 -1.66 -3.32 2.63
CA GLY A 146 -2.19 -3.31 3.99
C GLY A 146 -1.51 -2.29 4.89
N ALA A 147 -2.16 -1.96 6.01
CA ALA A 147 -1.61 -1.05 6.99
C ALA A 147 -0.27 -1.55 7.55
N ASN A 148 0.69 -0.63 7.76
CA ASN A 148 2.05 -0.90 8.26
C ASN A 148 2.85 -1.92 7.44
N ALA A 149 2.45 -2.24 6.21
CA ALA A 149 3.22 -3.11 5.34
C ALA A 149 4.48 -2.41 4.81
N VAL A 150 5.56 -3.18 4.65
CA VAL A 150 6.83 -2.69 4.05
C VAL A 150 7.04 -3.37 2.70
N VAL A 151 6.82 -2.62 1.61
CA VAL A 151 6.90 -3.12 0.24
C VAL A 151 8.19 -2.64 -0.41
N THR A 152 9.02 -3.59 -0.85
CA THR A 152 10.32 -3.33 -1.48
C THR A 152 10.49 -4.04 -2.82
N LYS A 153 9.42 -4.67 -3.34
CA LYS A 153 9.38 -5.38 -4.62
C LYS A 153 8.14 -5.00 -5.39
N ASP A 154 8.17 -5.20 -6.70
CA ASP A 154 7.01 -5.00 -7.56
C ASP A 154 5.79 -5.80 -7.09
N VAL A 155 4.61 -5.22 -7.26
CA VAL A 155 3.33 -5.81 -6.87
C VAL A 155 2.46 -5.98 -8.12
N SER A 156 1.98 -7.20 -8.35
CA SER A 156 1.11 -7.51 -9.47
C SER A 156 -0.23 -6.76 -9.39
N PRO A 157 -0.89 -6.45 -10.53
CA PRO A 157 -2.23 -5.88 -10.53
C PRO A 157 -3.22 -6.68 -9.69
N GLY A 158 -4.06 -5.99 -8.93
CA GLY A 158 -5.08 -6.58 -8.06
C GLY A 158 -4.57 -7.32 -6.83
N ALA A 159 -3.26 -7.48 -6.65
CA ALA A 159 -2.70 -8.19 -5.51
C ALA A 159 -2.92 -7.43 -4.20
N VAL A 160 -3.05 -8.18 -3.10
CA VAL A 160 -3.10 -7.65 -1.74
C VAL A 160 -1.81 -8.03 -1.02
N MET A 161 -1.08 -7.03 -0.53
CA MET A 161 0.21 -7.20 0.14
C MET A 161 0.12 -6.80 1.60
N VAL A 162 0.60 -7.65 2.51
CA VAL A 162 0.61 -7.39 3.96
C VAL A 162 1.92 -7.81 4.61
N GLY A 163 2.22 -7.25 5.77
CA GLY A 163 3.33 -7.66 6.62
C GLY A 163 4.67 -6.97 6.35
N ILE A 164 5.72 -7.41 7.04
CA ILE A 164 7.08 -6.84 7.03
C ILE A 164 8.11 -7.97 6.88
N PRO A 165 8.83 -8.11 5.72
CA PRO A 165 8.47 -7.49 4.44
C PRO A 165 7.10 -7.97 3.94
N ALA A 166 6.42 -7.16 3.15
CA ALA A 166 5.09 -7.48 2.66
C ALA A 166 5.09 -8.71 1.75
N LYS A 167 4.09 -9.58 1.97
CA LYS A 167 3.86 -10.79 1.17
C LYS A 167 2.46 -10.75 0.57
N PRO A 168 2.23 -11.36 -0.60
CA PRO A 168 0.89 -11.49 -1.14
C PRO A 168 0.03 -12.36 -0.23
N THR A 169 -1.24 -12.01 -0.09
CA THR A 169 -2.24 -12.88 0.51
C THR A 169 -2.78 -13.86 -0.56
N LEU A 170 -3.28 -15.00 -0.14
CA LEU A 170 -3.87 -16.01 -1.05
C LEU A 170 -5.29 -15.65 -1.51
N VAL A 171 -5.82 -14.50 -1.14
CA VAL A 171 -7.16 -14.07 -1.50
C VAL A 171 -7.18 -13.55 -2.93
N GLU A 172 -8.00 -14.13 -3.80
CA GLU A 172 -8.14 -13.70 -5.18
C GLU A 172 -8.74 -12.30 -5.29
N ALA A 173 -8.17 -11.48 -6.17
CA ALA A 173 -8.57 -10.08 -6.41
C ALA A 173 -10.06 -9.92 -6.79
N ALA A 174 -10.70 -10.96 -7.35
CA ALA A 174 -12.10 -10.95 -7.76
C ALA A 174 -13.09 -10.77 -6.59
N THR A 175 -12.72 -11.20 -5.39
CA THR A 175 -13.57 -11.12 -4.20
C THR A 175 -13.65 -9.70 -3.64
N TRP A 176 -12.69 -8.84 -3.97
CA TRP A 176 -12.50 -7.52 -3.38
C TRP A 176 -13.14 -6.35 -4.14
N GLN A 177 -13.70 -6.61 -5.33
CA GLN A 177 -14.21 -5.54 -6.19
C GLN A 177 -15.53 -4.93 -5.74
N LYS A 178 -16.22 -5.50 -4.76
CA LYS A 178 -17.59 -5.10 -4.42
C LYS A 178 -17.74 -4.14 -3.26
N ASP A 179 -16.81 -4.09 -2.32
CA ASP A 179 -16.98 -3.27 -1.13
C ASP A 179 -15.77 -2.35 -0.89
N PHE A 180 -16.07 -1.06 -0.75
CA PHE A 180 -15.12 -0.10 -0.21
C PHE A 180 -14.80 -0.50 1.23
N VAL A 181 -13.56 -0.89 1.49
CA VAL A 181 -13.10 -1.17 2.84
C VAL A 181 -12.37 0.06 3.36
N PRO A 182 -12.91 0.74 4.36
CA PRO A 182 -12.18 1.80 5.05
C PRO A 182 -10.84 1.27 5.53
N TYR A 183 -9.80 2.11 5.50
CA TYR A 183 -8.45 1.77 5.97
C TYR A 183 -7.61 0.83 5.11
N GLY A 184 -8.03 0.52 3.88
CA GLY A 184 -7.20 -0.21 2.90
C GLY A 184 -6.87 -1.66 3.24
N THR A 185 -7.34 -2.18 4.37
CA THR A 185 -7.11 -3.55 4.80
C THR A 185 -8.45 -4.23 5.08
N PRO A 186 -8.80 -5.32 4.37
CA PRO A 186 -10.04 -6.05 4.59
C PRO A 186 -10.04 -6.71 5.98
N CYS A 187 -11.05 -6.43 6.79
CA CYS A 187 -11.10 -6.86 8.21
C CYS A 187 -11.68 -8.25 8.45
N SER A 188 -12.34 -8.87 7.48
CA SER A 188 -13.16 -10.07 7.75
C SER A 188 -12.53 -11.43 7.44
N GLU A 189 -11.43 -11.49 6.66
CA GLU A 189 -10.79 -12.78 6.28
C GLU A 189 -9.29 -12.65 5.95
N LEU A 190 -8.59 -11.75 6.60
CA LEU A 190 -7.13 -11.67 6.45
C LEU A 190 -6.47 -12.78 7.28
N PHE A 191 -6.20 -13.88 6.62
CA PHE A 191 -5.17 -14.78 7.12
C PHE A 191 -3.82 -14.06 7.03
N ASP A 192 -3.26 -13.74 8.19
CA ASP A 192 -1.87 -13.33 8.29
C ASP A 192 -0.99 -14.39 7.60
N PRO A 193 -0.08 -14.02 6.68
CA PRO A 193 0.81 -14.99 6.02
C PRO A 193 1.61 -15.86 7.01
N ALA A 194 1.87 -15.37 8.21
CA ALA A 194 2.49 -16.16 9.28
C ALA A 194 1.52 -17.20 9.83
N SER A 195 0.25 -16.86 10.02
CA SER A 195 -0.79 -17.79 10.45
C SER A 195 -1.05 -18.88 9.41
N GLN A 196 -1.09 -18.55 8.11
CA GLN A 196 -1.19 -19.54 7.03
C GLN A 196 -0.01 -20.50 7.01
N LYS A 197 1.20 -19.99 7.18
CA LYS A 197 2.40 -20.83 7.25
C LYS A 197 2.38 -21.75 8.47
N LEU A 198 1.91 -21.25 9.61
CA LEU A 198 1.73 -22.05 10.83
C LEU A 198 0.71 -23.17 10.62
N GLU A 199 -0.42 -22.91 9.94
CA GLU A 199 -1.45 -23.91 9.64
C GLU A 199 -0.92 -24.98 8.69
N LEU A 200 -0.21 -24.60 7.64
CA LEU A 200 0.46 -25.56 6.73
C LEU A 200 1.48 -26.42 7.47
N MET A 201 2.28 -25.83 8.35
CA MET A 201 3.23 -26.58 9.18
C MET A 201 2.53 -27.52 10.17
N ARG A 202 1.39 -27.15 10.74
CA ARG A 202 0.57 -28.02 11.59
C ARG A 202 0.06 -29.23 10.81
N CYS A 203 -0.50 -29.02 9.62
CA CYS A 203 -0.97 -30.12 8.76
C CYS A 203 0.18 -31.06 8.36
N GLU A 204 1.37 -30.52 8.08
CA GLU A 204 2.55 -31.32 7.77
C GLU A 204 3.02 -32.16 8.98
N ILE A 205 3.08 -31.55 10.17
CA ILE A 205 3.40 -32.24 11.43
C ILE A 205 2.39 -33.37 11.73
N GLU A 206 1.09 -33.14 11.56
CA GLU A 206 0.08 -34.17 11.74
C GLU A 206 0.24 -35.34 10.75
N THR A 207 0.56 -35.01 9.50
CA THR A 207 0.80 -36.01 8.46
C THR A 207 2.05 -36.85 8.78
N LEU A 208 3.12 -36.21 9.23
CA LEU A 208 4.36 -36.89 9.64
C LEU A 208 4.14 -37.76 10.88
N ARG A 209 3.35 -37.30 11.87
CA ARG A 209 2.97 -38.12 13.04
C ARG A 209 2.22 -39.36 12.63
N LYS A 210 1.19 -39.26 11.80
CA LYS A 210 0.43 -40.44 11.30
C LYS A 210 1.32 -41.44 10.58
N ARG A 211 2.28 -40.96 9.78
CA ARG A 211 3.26 -41.85 9.10
C ARG A 211 4.19 -42.53 10.11
N LEU A 212 4.66 -41.78 11.10
CA LEU A 212 5.51 -42.34 12.14
C LEU A 212 4.78 -43.41 12.96
N ASP A 213 3.54 -43.15 13.37
CA ASP A 213 2.72 -44.11 14.10
C ASP A 213 2.46 -45.39 13.29
N ALA A 214 2.22 -45.26 11.98
CA ALA A 214 2.05 -46.41 11.09
C ALA A 214 3.36 -47.22 10.98
N MET A 215 4.51 -46.60 10.85
CA MET A 215 5.83 -47.28 10.81
C MET A 215 6.19 -47.97 12.12
N ILE A 216 5.80 -47.35 13.26
CA ILE A 216 5.98 -47.97 14.60
C ILE A 216 5.13 -49.23 14.70
N ALA A 217 3.85 -49.14 14.30
CA ALA A 217 2.92 -50.29 14.32
C ALA A 217 3.38 -51.42 13.41
N GLU A 218 3.89 -51.12 12.21
CA GLU A 218 4.48 -52.13 11.32
C GLU A 218 5.72 -52.81 11.94
N ARG A 219 6.62 -52.07 12.53
CA ARG A 219 7.81 -52.57 13.19
C ARG A 219 7.46 -53.46 14.37
N ASP A 220 6.50 -53.06 15.19
CA ASP A 220 6.10 -53.82 16.36
C ASP A 220 5.38 -55.10 15.95
N ALA A 221 4.58 -55.09 14.87
CA ALA A 221 3.99 -56.29 14.28
C ALA A 221 5.02 -57.23 13.68
N GLU A 222 6.09 -56.73 13.08
CA GLU A 222 7.22 -57.54 12.61
C GLU A 222 8.02 -58.16 13.75
N ALA A 223 8.22 -57.42 14.84
CA ALA A 223 8.89 -57.94 16.04
C ALA A 223 8.09 -59.09 16.67
N GLU A 224 6.79 -58.92 16.81
CA GLU A 224 5.90 -59.99 17.31
C GLU A 224 5.88 -61.23 16.42
N ARG A 225 5.98 -61.10 15.10
CA ARG A 225 6.10 -62.23 14.17
C ARG A 225 7.42 -62.97 14.30
N ARG A 226 8.52 -62.27 14.60
CA ARG A 226 9.84 -62.88 14.82
C ARG A 226 9.93 -63.66 16.14
N ASP A 227 9.23 -63.16 17.18
CA ASP A 227 9.21 -63.84 18.49
C ASP A 227 8.31 -65.09 18.52
N ARG A 228 7.39 -65.22 17.52
CA ARG A 228 6.53 -66.39 17.38
C ARG A 228 7.06 -67.49 16.43
N ALA A 229 8.17 -67.24 15.75
CA ALA A 229 8.82 -68.18 14.82
C ALA A 229 10.05 -68.86 15.42
#